data_2e5460e0585a56add812391223e611a5
#
_entry.id   2e5460e0585a56add812391223e611a5
#
_cell.length_a   1.000
_cell.length_b   1.000
_cell.length_c   1.000
_cell.angle_alpha   90.00
_cell.angle_beta   90.00
_cell.angle_gamma   90.00
#
_symmetry.space_group_name_H-M   'P 1'
#
loop_
_entity.id
_entity.type
_entity.pdbx_description
1 polymer ?
#
loop_
_entity_poly.entity_id
_entity_poly.type
_entity_poly.pdbx_seq_one_letter_code
_entity_poly.pdbx_strand_id
1 'polypeptide(L)'
;MYYLPLALDSTEHYIYLSSYRIYDGKEVPTRETSPRLIDSADSVYLRNSDDYSIFKARGENILMARPRKNWTAVRPAVTYSLMRYQLVTLEAPDTVGRAFAGKTVVVPEQARCRQATMSWAGDVAQMIAKLIFNERAFGEIFTVSTAEHHTWEEIAEYYKEICCMKTLWVDKEDYIRILSPDPYVTSARWQLEFDRLFDRVMDNSKILAATGMTQSDLMPLYDGLKHEIARCPRDVKWRVNTGMDEYLCREGIN
;
A
#
# COMPACT_ATOMS: atom_id res chain seq x y z
N MET A 1 11.42 -17.89 -3.24
CA MET A 1 12.66 -17.18 -3.70
C MET A 1 13.66 -18.04 -4.48
N TYR A 2 13.46 -19.33 -4.62
CA TYR A 2 14.37 -20.25 -5.34
C TYR A 2 14.61 -19.88 -6.82
N TYR A 3 13.60 -19.31 -7.49
CA TYR A 3 13.69 -18.97 -8.92
C TYR A 3 14.31 -17.60 -9.21
N LEU A 4 14.49 -16.74 -8.20
CA LEU A 4 15.00 -15.38 -8.41
C LEU A 4 16.43 -15.36 -8.97
N PRO A 5 17.40 -16.16 -8.45
CA PRO A 5 18.72 -16.25 -9.06
C PRO A 5 18.70 -16.69 -10.52
N LEU A 6 17.89 -17.71 -10.84
CA LEU A 6 17.75 -18.21 -12.22
C LEU A 6 17.18 -17.14 -13.16
N ALA A 7 16.14 -16.41 -12.73
CA ALA A 7 15.59 -15.32 -13.51
C ALA A 7 16.61 -14.21 -13.77
N LEU A 8 17.40 -13.84 -12.76
CA LEU A 8 18.48 -12.86 -12.89
C LEU A 8 19.58 -13.29 -13.85
N ASP A 9 19.92 -14.58 -13.87
CA ASP A 9 20.94 -15.11 -14.78
C ASP A 9 20.43 -15.21 -16.22
N SER A 10 19.13 -15.28 -16.43
CA SER A 10 18.47 -15.51 -17.73
C SER A 10 17.91 -14.25 -18.38
N THR A 11 18.07 -13.06 -17.78
CA THR A 11 17.51 -11.82 -18.30
C THR A 11 18.56 -10.70 -18.38
N GLU A 12 18.34 -9.77 -19.30
CA GLU A 12 19.18 -8.57 -19.42
C GLU A 12 18.80 -7.50 -18.39
N HIS A 13 17.52 -7.33 -18.09
CA HIS A 13 17.04 -6.43 -17.06
C HIS A 13 15.88 -7.06 -16.28
N TYR A 14 16.04 -7.19 -14.98
CA TYR A 14 15.04 -7.72 -14.06
C TYR A 14 14.44 -6.63 -13.20
N ILE A 15 13.13 -6.38 -13.32
CA ILE A 15 12.41 -5.44 -12.45
C ILE A 15 11.77 -6.22 -11.28
N TYR A 16 12.25 -5.99 -10.07
CA TYR A 16 11.72 -6.60 -8.86
C TYR A 16 10.65 -5.71 -8.22
N LEU A 17 9.41 -6.20 -8.22
CA LEU A 17 8.32 -5.54 -7.50
C LEU A 17 8.49 -5.79 -6.00
N SER A 18 9.18 -4.88 -5.32
CA SER A 18 9.25 -4.77 -3.87
C SER A 18 8.01 -4.05 -3.31
N SER A 19 8.13 -3.32 -2.24
CA SER A 19 7.04 -2.55 -1.64
C SER A 19 7.57 -1.47 -0.70
N TYR A 20 6.91 -0.33 -0.62
CA TYR A 20 7.16 0.68 0.41
C TYR A 20 6.94 0.14 1.85
N ARG A 21 6.16 -0.93 2.01
CA ARG A 21 5.90 -1.56 3.33
C ARG A 21 7.16 -2.08 4.02
N ILE A 22 8.26 -2.20 3.31
CA ILE A 22 9.54 -2.60 3.91
C ILE A 22 10.15 -1.54 4.82
N TYR A 23 9.80 -0.25 4.65
CA TYR A 23 10.30 0.85 5.47
C TYR A 23 9.75 0.81 6.89
N ASP A 24 10.58 1.13 7.88
CA ASP A 24 10.23 1.06 9.30
C ASP A 24 9.44 2.29 9.82
N GLY A 25 9.23 3.29 8.97
CA GLY A 25 8.44 4.48 9.29
C GLY A 25 9.10 5.49 10.24
N LYS A 26 10.39 5.33 10.55
CA LYS A 26 11.11 6.24 11.46
C LYS A 26 11.51 7.56 10.81
N GLU A 27 11.58 7.60 9.49
CA GLU A 27 11.95 8.79 8.72
C GLU A 27 10.78 9.31 7.89
N VAL A 28 10.56 10.63 7.99
CA VAL A 28 9.54 11.37 7.23
C VAL A 28 10.19 12.64 6.66
N PRO A 29 10.22 12.85 5.33
CA PRO A 29 9.74 11.95 4.29
C PRO A 29 10.60 10.69 4.14
N THR A 30 9.96 9.59 3.75
CA THR A 30 10.61 8.30 3.49
C THR A 30 11.32 8.31 2.14
N ARG A 31 12.58 7.86 2.12
CA ARG A 31 13.45 7.75 0.95
C ARG A 31 13.93 6.32 0.74
N GLU A 32 14.59 6.06 -0.39
CA GLU A 32 15.17 4.74 -0.68
C GLU A 32 16.22 4.31 0.33
N THR A 33 16.90 5.27 0.96
CA THR A 33 17.90 5.04 2.02
C THR A 33 17.32 4.88 3.41
N SER A 34 16.03 5.15 3.59
CA SER A 34 15.38 5.03 4.91
C SER A 34 15.43 3.58 5.42
N PRO A 35 15.55 3.40 6.74
CA PRO A 35 15.66 2.07 7.36
C PRO A 35 14.52 1.14 6.99
N ARG A 36 14.83 -0.17 6.86
CA ARG A 36 13.85 -1.21 6.56
C ARG A 36 13.49 -1.99 7.82
N LEU A 37 12.25 -2.46 7.92
CA LEU A 37 11.77 -3.26 9.04
C LEU A 37 12.64 -4.50 9.32
N ILE A 38 13.17 -5.15 8.28
CA ILE A 38 14.04 -6.31 8.44
C ILE A 38 15.35 -6.00 9.19
N ASP A 39 15.83 -4.75 9.08
CA ASP A 39 17.10 -4.31 9.64
C ASP A 39 16.90 -3.63 11.00
N SER A 40 15.79 -2.93 11.23
CA SER A 40 15.60 -1.96 12.31
C SER A 40 14.38 -2.16 13.21
N ALA A 41 13.46 -3.10 12.88
CA ALA A 41 12.32 -3.36 13.74
C ALA A 41 12.76 -3.96 15.09
N ASP A 42 12.19 -3.46 16.18
CA ASP A 42 12.50 -3.96 17.53
C ASP A 42 12.02 -5.41 17.74
N SER A 43 10.92 -5.77 17.09
CA SER A 43 10.36 -7.12 17.14
C SER A 43 11.22 -8.13 16.39
N VAL A 44 11.98 -8.94 17.13
CA VAL A 44 12.74 -10.09 16.58
C VAL A 44 11.80 -11.09 15.92
N TYR A 45 10.58 -11.25 16.46
CA TYR A 45 9.57 -12.14 15.89
C TYR A 45 9.14 -11.69 14.49
N LEU A 46 8.86 -10.38 14.30
CA LEU A 46 8.56 -9.83 12.97
C LEU A 46 9.73 -10.05 11.99
N ARG A 47 10.96 -9.70 12.39
CA ARG A 47 12.14 -9.82 11.51
C ARG A 47 12.40 -11.24 11.02
N ASN A 48 12.04 -12.23 11.82
CA ASN A 48 12.21 -13.66 11.51
C ASN A 48 10.97 -14.29 10.86
N SER A 49 9.88 -13.54 10.71
CA SER A 49 8.63 -14.03 10.11
C SER A 49 8.68 -14.07 8.59
N ASP A 50 7.63 -14.62 7.99
CA ASP A 50 7.34 -14.52 6.56
C ASP A 50 6.29 -13.43 6.25
N ASP A 51 6.20 -12.38 7.10
CA ASP A 51 5.38 -11.21 6.77
C ASP A 51 5.76 -10.66 5.40
N TYR A 52 4.77 -10.12 4.72
CA TYR A 52 4.92 -9.59 3.37
C TYR A 52 6.09 -8.61 3.24
N SER A 53 6.25 -7.69 4.21
CA SER A 53 7.32 -6.68 4.20
C SER A 53 8.70 -7.32 4.33
N ILE A 54 8.85 -8.27 5.23
CA ILE A 54 10.08 -9.01 5.49
C ILE A 54 10.44 -9.88 4.28
N PHE A 55 9.44 -10.57 3.69
CA PHE A 55 9.63 -11.37 2.49
C PHE A 55 10.13 -10.50 1.31
N LYS A 56 9.55 -9.32 1.10
CA LYS A 56 10.00 -8.38 0.06
C LYS A 56 11.43 -7.88 0.31
N ALA A 57 11.76 -7.54 1.54
CA ALA A 57 13.10 -7.09 1.91
C ALA A 57 14.18 -8.19 1.72
N ARG A 58 13.84 -9.45 2.02
CA ARG A 58 14.74 -10.60 1.71
C ARG A 58 15.01 -10.74 0.22
N GLY A 59 14.00 -10.50 -0.63
CA GLY A 59 14.20 -10.46 -2.08
C GLY A 59 15.17 -9.37 -2.51
N GLU A 60 15.07 -8.17 -1.94
CA GLU A 60 16.05 -7.10 -2.20
C GLU A 60 17.46 -7.47 -1.74
N ASN A 61 17.61 -8.15 -0.60
CA ASN A 61 18.92 -8.61 -0.13
C ASN A 61 19.60 -9.55 -1.16
N ILE A 62 18.81 -10.41 -1.82
CA ILE A 62 19.33 -11.29 -2.89
C ILE A 62 19.81 -10.44 -4.08
N LEU A 63 19.04 -9.42 -4.49
CA LEU A 63 19.44 -8.53 -5.59
C LEU A 63 20.72 -7.77 -5.26
N MET A 64 20.77 -7.16 -4.08
CA MET A 64 21.92 -6.36 -3.63
C MET A 64 23.21 -7.17 -3.54
N ALA A 65 23.10 -8.45 -3.16
CA ALA A 65 24.24 -9.39 -3.06
C ALA A 65 24.77 -9.85 -4.43
N ARG A 66 24.05 -9.60 -5.54
CA ARG A 66 24.51 -10.03 -6.87
C ARG A 66 25.63 -9.13 -7.40
N PRO A 67 26.71 -9.72 -7.94
CA PRO A 67 27.76 -8.95 -8.61
C PRO A 67 27.23 -8.23 -9.86
N ARG A 68 26.44 -8.94 -10.70
CA ARG A 68 25.80 -8.36 -11.89
C ARG A 68 24.63 -7.49 -11.49
N LYS A 69 24.66 -6.20 -11.86
CA LYS A 69 23.62 -5.21 -11.53
C LYS A 69 22.55 -5.11 -12.61
N ASN A 70 22.11 -6.19 -13.18
CA ASN A 70 21.05 -6.27 -14.19
C ASN A 70 19.63 -6.26 -13.58
N TRP A 71 19.44 -5.58 -12.47
CA TRP A 71 18.18 -5.52 -11.75
C TRP A 71 17.84 -4.08 -11.33
N THR A 72 16.55 -3.83 -11.17
CA THR A 72 16.00 -2.65 -10.50
C THR A 72 14.96 -3.11 -9.50
N ALA A 73 15.01 -2.63 -8.27
CA ALA A 73 13.95 -2.86 -7.30
C ALA A 73 13.02 -1.63 -7.26
N VAL A 74 11.73 -1.85 -7.35
CA VAL A 74 10.72 -0.79 -7.26
C VAL A 74 9.86 -1.00 -6.01
N ARG A 75 9.66 0.06 -5.24
CA ARG A 75 8.89 0.10 -3.99
C ARG A 75 7.64 0.97 -4.19
N PRO A 76 6.58 0.43 -4.83
CA PRO A 76 5.33 1.19 -4.95
C PRO A 76 4.73 1.47 -3.58
N ALA A 77 4.18 2.68 -3.40
CA ALA A 77 3.32 3.01 -2.27
C ALA A 77 1.96 2.30 -2.40
N VAL A 78 0.97 2.66 -1.58
CA VAL A 78 -0.39 2.17 -1.78
C VAL A 78 -0.83 2.55 -3.19
N THR A 79 -1.22 1.55 -4.00
CA THR A 79 -1.71 1.80 -5.35
C THR A 79 -3.22 1.61 -5.41
N TYR A 80 -3.92 2.50 -6.10
CA TYR A 80 -5.34 2.36 -6.39
C TYR A 80 -5.60 2.30 -7.89
N SER A 81 -6.67 1.63 -8.27
CA SER A 81 -7.14 1.48 -9.65
C SER A 81 -8.57 0.99 -9.68
N LEU A 82 -9.11 0.72 -10.86
CA LEU A 82 -10.40 0.04 -10.99
C LEU A 82 -10.43 -1.25 -10.15
N MET A 83 -11.45 -1.39 -9.32
CA MET A 83 -11.67 -2.51 -8.40
C MET A 83 -10.64 -2.64 -7.26
N ARG A 84 -9.78 -1.64 -7.07
CA ARG A 84 -8.82 -1.60 -5.97
C ARG A 84 -8.91 -0.25 -5.26
N TYR A 85 -9.77 -0.18 -4.26
CA TYR A 85 -10.07 1.02 -3.50
C TYR A 85 -9.74 0.80 -2.04
N GLN A 86 -8.56 1.27 -1.61
CA GLN A 86 -8.06 1.03 -0.26
C GLN A 86 -8.44 2.16 0.69
N LEU A 87 -8.82 1.80 1.90
CA LEU A 87 -8.92 2.72 3.05
C LEU A 87 -8.31 2.02 4.26
N VAL A 88 -7.22 2.55 4.78
CA VAL A 88 -6.37 1.91 5.80
C VAL A 88 -5.92 0.52 5.31
N THR A 89 -6.38 -0.58 5.90
CA THR A 89 -6.06 -1.95 5.45
C THR A 89 -7.18 -2.59 4.64
N LEU A 90 -8.30 -1.89 4.44
CA LEU A 90 -9.47 -2.40 3.74
C LEU A 90 -9.28 -2.32 2.22
N GLU A 91 -9.81 -3.32 1.52
CA GLU A 91 -9.83 -3.40 0.06
C GLU A 91 -11.25 -3.12 -0.49
N ALA A 92 -11.39 -3.09 -1.81
CA ALA A 92 -12.62 -2.72 -2.51
C ALA A 92 -13.93 -3.33 -1.97
N PRO A 93 -14.01 -4.62 -1.59
CA PRO A 93 -15.24 -5.18 -1.03
C PRO A 93 -15.69 -4.49 0.27
N ASP A 94 -14.72 -4.12 1.10
CA ASP A 94 -14.96 -3.54 2.42
C ASP A 94 -15.03 -2.00 2.42
N THR A 95 -14.75 -1.36 1.28
CA THR A 95 -14.84 0.09 1.05
C THR A 95 -15.97 0.43 0.10
N VAL A 96 -15.69 0.58 -1.19
CA VAL A 96 -16.66 0.95 -2.24
C VAL A 96 -17.80 -0.07 -2.36
N GLY A 97 -17.52 -1.37 -2.17
CA GLY A 97 -18.54 -2.41 -2.16
C GLY A 97 -19.57 -2.18 -1.05
N ARG A 98 -19.10 -1.87 0.17
CA ARG A 98 -20.01 -1.55 1.28
C ARG A 98 -20.75 -0.22 1.06
N ALA A 99 -20.05 0.80 0.54
CA ALA A 99 -20.68 2.09 0.22
C ALA A 99 -21.83 1.92 -0.78
N PHE A 100 -21.64 1.14 -1.84
CA PHE A 100 -22.69 0.86 -2.83
C PHE A 100 -23.87 0.05 -2.25
N ALA A 101 -23.61 -0.74 -1.22
CA ALA A 101 -24.65 -1.46 -0.47
C ALA A 101 -25.30 -0.59 0.62
N GLY A 102 -24.92 0.68 0.77
CA GLY A 102 -25.42 1.58 1.82
C GLY A 102 -24.95 1.23 3.24
N LYS A 103 -23.95 0.34 3.37
CA LYS A 103 -23.42 -0.15 4.65
C LYS A 103 -22.28 0.74 5.16
N THR A 104 -22.17 0.84 6.48
CA THR A 104 -21.08 1.56 7.15
C THR A 104 -19.77 0.79 7.08
N VAL A 105 -18.66 1.48 6.82
CA VAL A 105 -17.29 0.96 6.83
C VAL A 105 -16.66 1.22 8.19
N VAL A 106 -16.11 0.18 8.82
CA VAL A 106 -15.43 0.31 10.12
C VAL A 106 -13.93 0.48 9.89
N VAL A 107 -13.33 1.49 10.53
CA VAL A 107 -11.90 1.85 10.40
C VAL A 107 -11.27 2.14 11.76
N PRO A 108 -9.95 1.94 11.94
CA PRO A 108 -9.31 2.09 13.23
C PRO A 108 -9.01 3.57 13.56
N GLU A 109 -9.45 4.05 14.72
CA GLU A 109 -9.26 5.42 15.19
C GLU A 109 -7.78 5.83 15.23
N GLN A 110 -6.89 4.90 15.60
CA GLN A 110 -5.45 5.18 15.70
C GLN A 110 -4.79 5.50 14.34
N ALA A 111 -5.43 5.13 13.23
CA ALA A 111 -4.95 5.50 11.90
C ALA A 111 -5.46 6.87 11.44
N ARG A 112 -6.50 7.42 12.04
CA ARG A 112 -7.29 8.57 11.56
C ARG A 112 -6.42 9.73 11.07
N CYS A 113 -5.48 10.18 11.90
CA CYS A 113 -4.60 11.31 11.61
C CYS A 113 -3.26 10.89 10.98
N ARG A 114 -3.05 9.59 10.64
CA ARG A 114 -1.82 9.13 10.03
C ARG A 114 -1.80 9.46 8.55
N GLN A 115 -0.63 9.90 8.07
CA GLN A 115 -0.41 10.23 6.66
C GLN A 115 -0.31 8.98 5.80
N ALA A 116 -0.92 9.03 4.64
CA ALA A 116 -0.89 7.97 3.63
C ALA A 116 -0.57 8.55 2.25
N THR A 117 0.35 7.92 1.54
CA THR A 117 0.60 8.16 0.11
C THR A 117 -0.10 7.09 -0.69
N MET A 118 -1.01 7.50 -1.57
CA MET A 118 -1.73 6.62 -2.50
C MET A 118 -1.47 7.08 -3.94
N SER A 119 -1.00 6.19 -4.78
CA SER A 119 -0.65 6.48 -6.17
C SER A 119 -1.60 5.76 -7.14
N TRP A 120 -2.00 6.45 -8.21
CA TRP A 120 -2.73 5.80 -9.28
C TRP A 120 -1.87 4.74 -9.96
N ALA A 121 -2.43 3.56 -10.19
CA ALA A 121 -1.69 2.44 -10.80
C ALA A 121 -1.20 2.75 -12.22
N GLY A 122 -1.87 3.65 -12.94
CA GLY A 122 -1.43 4.14 -14.25
C GLY A 122 -0.09 4.87 -14.18
N ASP A 123 0.08 5.76 -13.20
CA ASP A 123 1.33 6.50 -12.99
C ASP A 123 2.46 5.56 -12.57
N VAL A 124 2.16 4.64 -11.64
CA VAL A 124 3.11 3.61 -11.21
C VAL A 124 3.58 2.76 -12.39
N ALA A 125 2.65 2.36 -13.27
CA ALA A 125 2.99 1.60 -14.47
C ALA A 125 3.85 2.40 -15.45
N GLN A 126 3.56 3.69 -15.66
CA GLN A 126 4.37 4.57 -16.51
C GLN A 126 5.77 4.76 -15.96
N MET A 127 5.91 5.01 -14.64
CA MET A 127 7.22 5.13 -13.99
C MET A 127 8.05 3.85 -14.18
N ILE A 128 7.44 2.68 -13.93
CA ILE A 128 8.13 1.38 -14.08
C ILE A 128 8.51 1.15 -15.54
N ALA A 129 7.64 1.44 -16.51
CA ALA A 129 7.93 1.28 -17.93
C ALA A 129 9.14 2.12 -18.38
N LYS A 130 9.27 3.35 -17.85
CA LYS A 130 10.41 4.25 -18.15
C LYS A 130 11.73 3.81 -17.48
N LEU A 131 11.69 2.87 -16.52
CA LEU A 131 12.90 2.27 -15.93
C LEU A 131 13.42 1.07 -16.73
N ILE A 132 12.61 0.48 -17.62
CA ILE A 132 13.02 -0.67 -18.42
C ILE A 132 14.17 -0.28 -19.34
N PHE A 133 15.32 -0.97 -19.23
CA PHE A 133 16.56 -0.69 -19.94
C PHE A 133 17.08 0.75 -19.78
N ASN A 134 16.64 1.48 -18.76
CA ASN A 134 17.20 2.77 -18.40
C ASN A 134 18.53 2.54 -17.68
N GLU A 135 19.62 3.10 -18.20
CA GLU A 135 20.97 2.92 -17.64
C GLU A 135 21.08 3.42 -16.19
N ARG A 136 20.25 4.42 -15.81
CA ARG A 136 20.19 4.95 -14.44
C ARG A 136 19.47 4.03 -13.46
N ALA A 137 18.82 2.98 -13.97
CA ALA A 137 17.99 2.09 -13.15
C ALA A 137 18.71 0.78 -12.77
N PHE A 138 19.79 0.42 -13.46
CA PHE A 138 20.52 -0.80 -13.19
C PHE A 138 21.21 -0.80 -11.83
N GLY A 139 20.89 -1.80 -11.01
CA GLY A 139 21.44 -1.94 -9.66
C GLY A 139 20.83 -0.98 -8.64
N GLU A 140 19.76 -0.28 -8.99
CA GLU A 140 19.14 0.78 -8.20
C GLU A 140 17.78 0.38 -7.61
N ILE A 141 17.41 1.10 -6.55
CA ILE A 141 16.10 0.98 -5.86
C ILE A 141 15.37 2.31 -6.05
N PHE A 142 14.06 2.23 -6.33
CA PHE A 142 13.20 3.40 -6.49
C PHE A 142 11.93 3.28 -5.67
N THR A 143 11.59 4.33 -4.93
CA THR A 143 10.25 4.56 -4.40
C THR A 143 9.36 5.04 -5.55
N VAL A 144 8.42 4.21 -5.98
CA VAL A 144 7.57 4.50 -7.14
C VAL A 144 6.21 4.97 -6.64
N SER A 145 6.08 6.29 -6.49
CA SER A 145 4.89 6.90 -5.89
C SER A 145 4.73 8.36 -6.31
N THR A 146 3.55 8.92 -6.03
CA THR A 146 3.38 10.37 -5.88
C THR A 146 4.06 10.85 -4.59
N ALA A 147 4.32 12.15 -4.47
CA ALA A 147 4.64 12.80 -3.20
C ALA A 147 3.39 13.35 -2.49
N GLU A 148 2.23 13.35 -3.16
CA GLU A 148 0.95 13.71 -2.56
C GLU A 148 0.61 12.76 -1.43
N HIS A 149 0.19 13.30 -0.29
CA HIS A 149 -0.17 12.52 0.89
C HIS A 149 -1.33 13.20 1.63
N HIS A 150 -2.15 12.40 2.28
CA HIS A 150 -3.32 12.82 3.02
C HIS A 150 -3.47 11.97 4.28
N THR A 151 -4.18 12.49 5.28
CA THR A 151 -4.58 11.66 6.41
C THR A 151 -5.61 10.61 5.96
N TRP A 152 -5.70 9.50 6.69
CA TRP A 152 -6.75 8.52 6.40
C TRP A 152 -8.15 9.10 6.59
N GLU A 153 -8.30 10.11 7.45
CA GLU A 153 -9.56 10.85 7.60
C GLU A 153 -9.92 11.64 6.33
N GLU A 154 -8.97 12.40 5.77
CA GLU A 154 -9.19 13.13 4.51
C GLU A 154 -9.53 12.17 3.36
N ILE A 155 -8.86 11.02 3.28
CA ILE A 155 -9.17 10.00 2.28
C ILE A 155 -10.58 9.42 2.49
N ALA A 156 -11.01 9.21 3.74
CA ALA A 156 -12.38 8.78 4.04
C ALA A 156 -13.43 9.83 3.63
N GLU A 157 -13.14 11.12 3.82
CA GLU A 157 -14.03 12.19 3.33
C GLU A 157 -14.08 12.22 1.79
N TYR A 158 -12.98 11.95 1.07
CA TYR A 158 -13.01 11.78 -0.39
C TYR A 158 -13.96 10.65 -0.81
N TYR A 159 -13.91 9.50 -0.16
CA TYR A 159 -14.85 8.41 -0.43
C TYR A 159 -16.29 8.78 -0.10
N LYS A 160 -16.51 9.54 0.98
CA LYS A 160 -17.85 10.05 1.35
C LYS A 160 -18.42 10.97 0.26
N GLU A 161 -17.63 11.91 -0.24
CA GLU A 161 -18.03 12.82 -1.32
C GLU A 161 -18.30 12.09 -2.64
N ILE A 162 -17.43 11.11 -3.01
CA ILE A 162 -17.48 10.43 -4.30
C ILE A 162 -18.58 9.36 -4.36
N CYS A 163 -18.76 8.58 -3.29
CA CYS A 163 -19.66 7.42 -3.30
C CYS A 163 -20.55 7.28 -2.05
N CYS A 164 -20.73 8.34 -1.29
CA CYS A 164 -21.56 8.40 -0.08
C CYS A 164 -21.14 7.36 0.98
N MET A 165 -19.86 7.02 1.06
CA MET A 165 -19.34 6.08 2.05
C MET A 165 -19.53 6.64 3.47
N LYS A 166 -20.08 5.81 4.36
CA LYS A 166 -20.18 6.10 5.79
C LYS A 166 -19.05 5.40 6.52
N THR A 167 -18.33 6.10 7.38
CA THR A 167 -17.24 5.52 8.19
C THR A 167 -17.57 5.58 9.68
N LEU A 168 -17.20 4.51 10.39
CA LEU A 168 -17.19 4.43 11.85
C LEU A 168 -15.76 4.19 12.31
N TRP A 169 -15.21 5.11 13.08
CA TRP A 169 -13.89 4.99 13.67
C TRP A 169 -14.00 4.27 15.02
N VAL A 170 -13.26 3.16 15.17
CA VAL A 170 -13.31 2.30 16.36
C VAL A 170 -11.91 2.06 16.92
N ASP A 171 -11.83 1.57 18.15
CA ASP A 171 -10.53 1.19 18.72
C ASP A 171 -9.82 0.13 17.86
N LYS A 172 -8.49 0.22 17.80
CA LYS A 172 -7.62 -0.67 17.03
C LYS A 172 -7.87 -2.15 17.34
N GLU A 173 -8.06 -2.49 18.60
CA GLU A 173 -8.24 -3.89 18.99
C GLU A 173 -9.61 -4.44 18.55
N ASP A 174 -10.64 -3.59 18.54
CA ASP A 174 -11.95 -3.94 17.96
C ASP A 174 -11.83 -4.13 16.46
N TYR A 175 -11.18 -3.20 15.78
CA TYR A 175 -10.92 -3.31 14.34
C TYR A 175 -10.18 -4.60 13.96
N ILE A 176 -9.12 -4.95 14.69
CA ILE A 176 -8.38 -6.19 14.43
C ILE A 176 -9.25 -7.42 14.63
N ARG A 177 -10.07 -7.45 15.70
CA ARG A 177 -11.00 -8.56 15.95
C ARG A 177 -12.06 -8.71 14.86
N ILE A 178 -12.52 -7.60 14.29
CA ILE A 178 -13.47 -7.61 13.16
C ILE A 178 -12.84 -8.25 11.92
N LEU A 179 -11.58 -7.93 11.61
CA LEU A 179 -10.91 -8.43 10.41
C LEU A 179 -10.34 -9.84 10.58
N SER A 180 -9.89 -10.19 11.78
CA SER A 180 -9.25 -11.45 12.10
C SER A 180 -9.64 -11.89 13.50
N PRO A 181 -10.75 -12.64 13.64
CA PRO A 181 -11.22 -13.11 14.95
C PRO A 181 -10.26 -14.13 15.59
N ASP A 182 -9.42 -14.80 14.79
CA ASP A 182 -8.38 -15.69 15.27
C ASP A 182 -7.15 -14.89 15.73
N PRO A 183 -6.81 -14.88 17.04
CA PRO A 183 -5.68 -14.09 17.56
C PRO A 183 -4.31 -14.61 17.07
N TYR A 184 -4.23 -15.83 16.56
CA TYR A 184 -3.00 -16.39 16.00
C TYR A 184 -2.73 -15.93 14.56
N VAL A 185 -3.73 -15.36 13.88
CA VAL A 185 -3.56 -14.79 12.53
C VAL A 185 -3.09 -13.34 12.66
N THR A 186 -1.80 -13.12 12.52
CA THR A 186 -1.16 -11.82 12.77
C THR A 186 -1.15 -10.87 11.58
N SER A 187 -1.53 -11.32 10.38
CA SER A 187 -1.37 -10.54 9.14
C SER A 187 -2.12 -9.20 9.15
N ALA A 188 -3.36 -9.17 9.65
CA ALA A 188 -4.15 -7.94 9.75
C ALA A 188 -3.54 -6.96 10.76
N ARG A 189 -3.14 -7.47 11.94
CA ARG A 189 -2.46 -6.69 12.98
C ARG A 189 -1.15 -6.10 12.46
N TRP A 190 -0.31 -6.90 11.82
CA TRP A 190 1.00 -6.44 11.35
C TRP A 190 0.89 -5.45 10.20
N GLN A 191 -0.08 -5.63 9.29
CA GLN A 191 -0.32 -4.63 8.26
C GLN A 191 -0.76 -3.30 8.87
N LEU A 192 -1.53 -3.31 9.95
CA LEU A 192 -1.93 -2.09 10.64
C LEU A 192 -0.74 -1.48 11.40
N GLU A 193 -0.13 -2.23 12.32
CA GLU A 193 0.86 -1.73 13.28
C GLU A 193 2.22 -1.41 12.65
N PHE A 194 2.64 -2.18 11.64
CA PHE A 194 3.94 -1.99 10.96
C PHE A 194 3.82 -1.35 9.57
N ASP A 195 2.66 -0.73 9.27
CA ASP A 195 2.51 0.01 8.03
C ASP A 195 1.52 1.17 8.17
N ARG A 196 0.22 0.90 8.41
CA ARG A 196 -0.82 1.93 8.33
C ARG A 196 -0.84 2.92 9.51
N LEU A 197 -0.21 2.57 10.64
CA LEU A 197 0.00 3.47 11.77
C LEU A 197 1.29 4.30 11.67
N PHE A 198 2.06 4.17 10.59
CA PHE A 198 3.19 5.05 10.29
C PHE A 198 2.73 6.23 9.40
N ASP A 199 3.43 7.35 9.51
CA ASP A 199 3.23 8.47 8.60
C ASP A 199 3.97 8.17 7.29
N ARG A 200 3.21 7.84 6.25
CA ARG A 200 3.70 7.44 4.94
C ARG A 200 3.73 8.62 3.98
N VAL A 201 4.69 9.50 4.18
CA VAL A 201 5.03 10.61 3.27
C VAL A 201 6.22 10.19 2.45
N MET A 202 6.06 10.01 1.13
CA MET A 202 7.10 9.49 0.25
C MET A 202 7.87 10.61 -0.47
N ASP A 203 9.19 10.51 -0.48
CA ASP A 203 10.02 11.32 -1.38
C ASP A 203 10.12 10.57 -2.73
N ASN A 204 9.59 11.17 -3.79
CA ASN A 204 9.59 10.61 -5.14
C ASN A 204 10.61 11.29 -6.07
N SER A 205 11.48 12.13 -5.56
CA SER A 205 12.42 12.91 -6.36
C SER A 205 13.33 12.03 -7.22
N LYS A 206 13.78 10.89 -6.69
CA LYS A 206 14.66 9.96 -7.41
C LYS A 206 13.99 9.35 -8.63
N ILE A 207 12.75 8.87 -8.48
CA ILE A 207 12.01 8.25 -9.60
C ILE A 207 11.64 9.30 -10.66
N LEU A 208 11.23 10.50 -10.25
CA LEU A 208 10.94 11.59 -11.19
C LEU A 208 12.19 11.99 -11.99
N ALA A 209 13.33 12.14 -11.33
CA ALA A 209 14.59 12.44 -12.01
C ALA A 209 15.04 11.34 -12.99
N ALA A 210 14.82 10.06 -12.64
CA ALA A 210 15.19 8.94 -13.49
C ALA A 210 14.27 8.79 -14.72
N THR A 211 13.00 9.13 -14.58
CA THR A 211 11.97 8.96 -15.63
C THR A 211 11.72 10.19 -16.47
N GLY A 212 12.23 11.36 -16.05
CA GLY A 212 11.92 12.65 -16.68
C GLY A 212 10.48 13.11 -16.48
N MET A 213 9.77 12.53 -15.50
CA MET A 213 8.43 12.94 -15.11
C MET A 213 8.50 14.04 -14.05
N THR A 214 7.40 14.76 -13.88
CA THR A 214 7.22 15.77 -12.83
C THR A 214 6.04 15.40 -11.95
N GLN A 215 5.93 16.00 -10.77
CA GLN A 215 4.77 15.76 -9.88
C GLN A 215 3.44 16.16 -10.54
N SER A 216 3.42 17.15 -11.43
CA SER A 216 2.24 17.59 -12.15
C SER A 216 1.77 16.61 -13.26
N ASP A 217 2.59 15.65 -13.63
CA ASP A 217 2.20 14.58 -14.55
C ASP A 217 1.42 13.46 -13.86
N LEU A 218 1.39 13.46 -12.53
CA LEU A 218 0.78 12.40 -11.73
C LEU A 218 -0.66 12.74 -11.39
N MET A 219 -1.51 11.71 -11.38
CA MET A 219 -2.92 11.82 -11.08
C MET A 219 -3.15 12.23 -9.61
N PRO A 220 -3.82 13.38 -9.34
CA PRO A 220 -4.21 13.74 -7.99
C PRO A 220 -5.14 12.70 -7.38
N LEU A 221 -5.00 12.43 -6.07
CA LEU A 221 -5.70 11.34 -5.42
C LEU A 221 -7.22 11.45 -5.54
N TYR A 222 -7.79 12.62 -5.26
CA TYR A 222 -9.25 12.83 -5.35
C TYR A 222 -9.78 12.56 -6.76
N ASP A 223 -9.13 13.11 -7.79
CA ASP A 223 -9.55 12.96 -9.18
C ASP A 223 -9.42 11.52 -9.66
N GLY A 224 -8.34 10.85 -9.28
CA GLY A 224 -8.11 9.46 -9.60
C GLY A 224 -9.11 8.52 -8.93
N LEU A 225 -9.42 8.71 -7.63
CA LEU A 225 -10.47 7.94 -6.96
C LEU A 225 -11.83 8.15 -7.62
N LYS A 226 -12.17 9.41 -7.91
CA LYS A 226 -13.42 9.77 -8.59
C LYS A 226 -13.53 9.11 -9.97
N HIS A 227 -12.43 9.15 -10.75
CA HIS A 227 -12.36 8.50 -12.07
C HIS A 227 -12.57 6.99 -11.98
N GLU A 228 -11.86 6.32 -11.07
CA GLU A 228 -11.91 4.86 -10.96
C GLU A 228 -13.23 4.35 -10.35
N ILE A 229 -13.79 5.07 -9.36
CA ILE A 229 -15.07 4.71 -8.74
C ILE A 229 -16.24 4.92 -9.70
N ALA A 230 -16.19 5.96 -10.54
CA ALA A 230 -17.21 6.19 -11.56
C ALA A 230 -17.30 5.04 -12.58
N ARG A 231 -16.19 4.35 -12.84
CA ARG A 231 -16.10 3.21 -13.75
C ARG A 231 -16.39 1.86 -13.07
N CYS A 232 -16.53 1.84 -11.76
CA CYS A 232 -16.77 0.60 -11.02
C CYS A 232 -18.15 0.02 -11.37
N PRO A 233 -18.23 -1.23 -11.86
CA PRO A 233 -19.52 -1.85 -12.17
C PRO A 233 -20.40 -1.94 -10.91
N ARG A 234 -21.69 -1.66 -11.06
CA ARG A 234 -22.65 -1.65 -9.95
C ARG A 234 -23.20 -3.04 -9.61
N ASP A 235 -23.03 -3.99 -10.51
CA ASP A 235 -23.53 -5.38 -10.40
C ASP A 235 -22.49 -6.35 -9.84
N VAL A 236 -21.34 -5.86 -9.36
CA VAL A 236 -20.30 -6.69 -8.76
C VAL A 236 -20.82 -7.37 -7.51
N LYS A 237 -20.67 -8.69 -7.46
CA LYS A 237 -20.96 -9.50 -6.26
C LYS A 237 -19.73 -9.45 -5.34
N TRP A 238 -19.73 -8.45 -4.46
CA TRP A 238 -18.68 -8.30 -3.48
C TRP A 238 -18.73 -9.39 -2.40
N ARG A 239 -17.55 -9.77 -1.91
CA ARG A 239 -17.45 -10.58 -0.70
C ARG A 239 -18.07 -9.82 0.48
N VAL A 240 -18.83 -10.51 1.30
CA VAL A 240 -19.44 -9.93 2.51
C VAL A 240 -18.44 -10.04 3.66
N ASN A 241 -18.27 -8.95 4.39
CA ASN A 241 -17.54 -8.92 5.65
C ASN A 241 -18.55 -9.11 6.81
N THR A 242 -18.73 -10.34 7.23
CA THR A 242 -19.67 -10.69 8.31
C THR A 242 -19.22 -10.12 9.65
N GLY A 243 -17.92 -10.04 9.93
CA GLY A 243 -17.41 -9.47 11.18
C GLY A 243 -17.76 -7.98 11.35
N MET A 244 -17.72 -7.19 10.27
CA MET A 244 -18.21 -5.81 10.31
C MET A 244 -19.71 -5.74 10.53
N ASP A 245 -20.51 -6.58 9.86
CA ASP A 245 -21.96 -6.57 9.98
C ASP A 245 -22.40 -6.99 11.40
N GLU A 246 -21.75 -7.98 11.99
CA GLU A 246 -22.00 -8.43 13.37
C GLU A 246 -21.62 -7.36 14.40
N TYR A 247 -20.46 -6.69 14.20
CA TYR A 247 -20.03 -5.60 15.06
C TYR A 247 -21.04 -4.44 15.04
N LEU A 248 -21.42 -3.97 13.86
CA LEU A 248 -22.35 -2.86 13.69
C LEU A 248 -23.75 -3.20 14.28
N CYS A 249 -24.21 -4.42 14.08
CA CYS A 249 -25.49 -4.89 14.65
C CYS A 249 -25.44 -4.87 16.18
N ARG A 250 -24.35 -5.33 16.79
CA ARG A 250 -24.16 -5.31 18.26
C ARG A 250 -24.15 -3.89 18.82
N GLU A 251 -23.53 -2.95 18.10
CA GLU A 251 -23.47 -1.52 18.48
C GLU A 251 -24.76 -0.75 18.13
N GLY A 252 -25.78 -1.41 17.55
CA GLY A 252 -27.05 -0.76 17.16
C GLY A 252 -26.93 0.19 15.98
N ILE A 253 -25.91 0.04 15.14
CA ILE A 253 -25.63 0.87 13.97
C ILE A 253 -26.05 0.10 12.72
N ASN A 254 -26.96 0.66 11.93
CA ASN A 254 -27.45 0.10 10.66
C ASN A 254 -26.80 0.78 9.43
#